data_fdb32f356bed34d769b0ddabd856b014
#
_entry.id   fdb32f356bed34d769b0ddabd856b014
#
_cell.length_a   1.000
_cell.length_b   1.000
_cell.length_c   1.000
_cell.angle_alpha   90.00
_cell.angle_beta   90.00
_cell.angle_gamma   90.00
#
_symmetry.space_group_name_H-M   'P 1'
#
loop_
_entity.id
_entity.type
_entity.pdbx_description
1 polymer ?
#
loop_
_entity_poly.entity_id
_entity_poly.type
_entity_poly.pdbx_seq_one_letter_code
_entity_poly.pdbx_strand_id
1 'polypeptide(L)'
;IKYFNKNKSSRLPLVKIEDSPRFSYRGFMLDISRHFYPKDKIIEVLDILSLLKLNYFELRLTDDEGWRIEIPGLPELTTVGANRGYTVNERDKLIPAYGSGAHGTKNGNGYLSKKDFKEILVYANNLGIKVIP
;
A
#
# COMPACT_ATOMS: atom_id res chain seq x y z
N ILE A 1 -21.74 -4.90 -6.52
CA ILE A 1 -21.13 -6.26 -6.50
C ILE A 1 -21.06 -6.79 -5.06
N LYS A 2 -20.43 -6.07 -4.09
CA LYS A 2 -20.39 -6.50 -2.67
C LYS A 2 -21.79 -6.66 -2.06
N TYR A 3 -22.74 -5.81 -2.43
CA TYR A 3 -24.14 -5.93 -2.00
C TYR A 3 -24.80 -7.23 -2.47
N PHE A 4 -24.59 -7.60 -3.72
CA PHE A 4 -25.12 -8.85 -4.28
C PHE A 4 -24.53 -10.09 -3.59
N ASN A 5 -23.22 -10.13 -3.39
CA ASN A 5 -22.55 -11.25 -2.74
C ASN A 5 -23.02 -11.45 -1.29
N LYS A 6 -23.26 -10.35 -0.56
CA LYS A 6 -23.71 -10.41 0.83
C LYS A 6 -25.14 -10.94 0.95
N ASN A 7 -26.03 -10.54 0.05
CA ASN A 7 -27.46 -10.89 0.12
C ASN A 7 -27.84 -12.06 -0.77
N LYS A 8 -26.91 -12.63 -1.56
CA LYS A 8 -27.17 -13.71 -2.53
C LYS A 8 -28.38 -13.44 -3.44
N SER A 9 -28.68 -12.19 -3.72
CA SER A 9 -29.83 -11.74 -4.51
C SER A 9 -29.37 -11.10 -5.80
N SER A 10 -29.96 -11.50 -6.91
CA SER A 10 -29.78 -10.88 -8.23
C SER A 10 -30.78 -9.75 -8.51
N ARG A 11 -31.69 -9.45 -7.56
CA ARG A 11 -32.69 -8.41 -7.71
C ARG A 11 -32.24 -7.12 -7.03
N LEU A 12 -32.16 -6.03 -7.77
CA LEU A 12 -31.98 -4.69 -7.25
C LEU A 12 -33.35 -4.02 -7.09
N PRO A 13 -33.58 -3.29 -5.99
CA PRO A 13 -34.73 -2.42 -5.91
C PRO A 13 -34.66 -1.35 -7.01
N LEU A 14 -35.80 -0.94 -7.54
CA LEU A 14 -35.86 0.22 -8.43
C LEU A 14 -35.59 1.48 -7.60
N VAL A 15 -34.45 2.13 -7.89
CA VAL A 15 -34.03 3.34 -7.18
C VAL A 15 -33.58 4.40 -8.17
N LYS A 16 -33.85 5.64 -7.88
CA LYS A 16 -33.23 6.80 -8.54
C LYS A 16 -32.13 7.31 -7.60
N ILE A 17 -30.90 7.31 -8.06
CA ILE A 17 -29.74 7.80 -7.32
C ILE A 17 -29.23 9.05 -8.03
N GLU A 18 -29.23 10.17 -7.32
CA GLU A 18 -28.59 11.42 -7.72
C GLU A 18 -27.46 11.69 -6.73
N ASP A 19 -26.23 11.45 -7.16
CA ASP A 19 -25.04 11.61 -6.33
C ASP A 19 -23.88 12.17 -7.16
N SER A 20 -23.16 13.11 -6.57
CA SER A 20 -21.94 13.68 -7.16
C SER A 20 -20.93 14.03 -6.09
N PRO A 21 -19.63 13.88 -6.34
CA PRO A 21 -18.63 14.21 -5.35
C PRO A 21 -18.56 15.73 -5.13
N ARG A 22 -18.53 16.15 -3.86
CA ARG A 22 -18.31 17.56 -3.50
C ARG A 22 -16.90 18.04 -3.89
N PHE A 23 -15.90 17.13 -3.80
CA PHE A 23 -14.50 17.39 -4.13
C PHE A 23 -14.04 16.42 -5.20
N SER A 24 -13.37 16.92 -6.23
CA SER A 24 -12.78 16.10 -7.30
C SER A 24 -11.61 15.26 -6.82
N TYR A 25 -10.81 15.77 -5.87
CA TYR A 25 -9.73 15.05 -5.21
C TYR A 25 -10.18 14.59 -3.83
N ARG A 26 -10.13 13.30 -3.59
CA ARG A 26 -10.44 12.64 -2.32
C ARG A 26 -9.38 11.59 -2.08
N GLY A 27 -8.32 11.99 -1.41
CA GLY A 27 -7.11 11.18 -1.25
C GLY A 27 -6.90 10.64 0.15
N PHE A 28 -6.12 9.59 0.22
CA PHE A 28 -5.56 9.02 1.44
C PHE A 28 -4.10 8.66 1.20
N MET A 29 -3.23 8.91 2.17
CA MET A 29 -1.81 8.57 2.11
C MET A 29 -1.51 7.45 3.11
N LEU A 30 -0.76 6.44 2.65
CA LEU A 30 -0.19 5.39 3.48
C LEU A 30 1.33 5.41 3.35
N ASP A 31 2.01 5.59 4.47
CA ASP A 31 3.46 5.51 4.54
C ASP A 31 3.88 4.07 4.86
N ILE A 32 4.46 3.38 3.89
CA ILE A 32 5.05 2.06 4.08
C ILE A 32 6.57 2.09 4.17
N SER A 33 7.17 3.28 4.01
CA SER A 33 8.61 3.46 4.18
C SER A 33 9.01 3.30 5.65
N ARG A 34 8.32 3.99 6.57
CA ARG A 34 8.59 3.90 8.01
C ARG A 34 8.23 2.55 8.60
N HIS A 35 7.17 1.94 8.10
CA HIS A 35 6.75 0.60 8.52
C HIS A 35 6.18 -0.16 7.33
N PHE A 36 6.81 -1.27 6.95
CA PHE A 36 6.38 -2.03 5.79
C PHE A 36 5.04 -2.74 6.02
N TYR A 37 4.14 -2.60 5.06
CA TYR A 37 2.91 -3.37 4.96
C TYR A 37 2.92 -4.22 3.68
N PRO A 38 2.65 -5.53 3.76
CA PRO A 38 2.63 -6.41 2.60
C PRO A 38 1.46 -6.07 1.68
N LYS A 39 1.57 -6.51 0.43
CA LYS A 39 0.58 -6.27 -0.63
C LYS A 39 -0.86 -6.51 -0.19
N ASP A 40 -1.12 -7.62 0.51
CA ASP A 40 -2.47 -7.98 0.92
C ASP A 40 -3.11 -6.93 1.84
N LYS A 41 -2.31 -6.31 2.72
CA LYS A 41 -2.77 -5.21 3.56
C LYS A 41 -3.05 -3.93 2.78
N ILE A 42 -2.26 -3.66 1.75
CA ILE A 42 -2.50 -2.53 0.84
C ILE A 42 -3.80 -2.76 0.05
N ILE A 43 -4.07 -3.98 -0.38
CA ILE A 43 -5.34 -4.34 -1.04
C ILE A 43 -6.54 -4.15 -0.10
N GLU A 44 -6.43 -4.56 1.17
CA GLU A 44 -7.47 -4.31 2.18
C GLU A 44 -7.74 -2.80 2.36
N VAL A 45 -6.70 -1.98 2.38
CA VAL A 45 -6.83 -0.51 2.43
C VAL A 45 -7.56 0.01 1.20
N LEU A 46 -7.18 -0.41 -0.01
CA LEU A 46 -7.84 0.00 -1.25
C LEU A 46 -9.33 -0.35 -1.25
N ASP A 47 -9.71 -1.50 -0.70
CA ASP A 47 -11.11 -1.88 -0.52
C ASP A 47 -11.87 -0.89 0.37
N ILE A 48 -11.27 -0.47 1.48
CA ILE A 48 -11.85 0.52 2.38
C ILE A 48 -11.97 1.89 1.69
N LEU A 49 -10.93 2.32 0.98
CA LEU A 49 -10.94 3.59 0.25
C LEU A 49 -12.05 3.61 -0.81
N SER A 50 -12.26 2.48 -1.52
CA SER A 50 -13.34 2.32 -2.48
C SER A 50 -14.73 2.44 -1.83
N LEU A 51 -14.92 1.84 -0.65
CA LEU A 51 -16.17 1.97 0.11
C LEU A 51 -16.45 3.41 0.53
N LEU A 52 -15.39 4.17 0.84
CA LEU A 52 -15.47 5.59 1.23
C LEU A 52 -15.50 6.53 0.01
N LYS A 53 -15.54 5.99 -1.22
CA LYS A 53 -15.53 6.75 -2.48
C LYS A 53 -14.31 7.67 -2.64
N LEU A 54 -13.16 7.28 -2.07
CA LEU A 54 -11.89 7.97 -2.31
C LEU A 54 -11.37 7.57 -3.69
N ASN A 55 -10.70 8.50 -4.39
CA ASN A 55 -10.24 8.31 -5.76
C ASN A 55 -8.74 8.51 -5.96
N TYR A 56 -8.01 8.85 -4.90
CA TYR A 56 -6.56 8.95 -4.90
C TYR A 56 -5.98 8.20 -3.71
N PHE A 57 -4.92 7.46 -3.97
CA PHE A 57 -4.15 6.76 -2.95
C PHE A 57 -2.68 7.07 -3.11
N GLU A 58 -2.11 7.87 -2.21
CA GLU A 58 -0.69 8.15 -2.14
C GLU A 58 -0.02 7.02 -1.35
N LEU A 59 0.87 6.28 -2.00
CA LEU A 59 1.61 5.19 -1.40
C LEU A 59 3.08 5.58 -1.26
N ARG A 60 3.47 6.08 -0.10
CA ARG A 60 4.85 6.47 0.17
C ARG A 60 5.72 5.23 0.31
N LEU A 61 6.55 5.00 -0.71
CA LEU A 61 7.34 3.78 -0.90
C LEU A 61 8.77 3.91 -0.38
N THR A 62 9.30 5.15 -0.33
CA THR A 62 10.72 5.39 -0.12
C THR A 62 10.96 6.59 0.77
N ASP A 63 11.95 6.45 1.65
CA ASP A 63 12.47 7.50 2.51
C ASP A 63 13.86 7.07 3.02
N ASP A 64 14.57 7.94 3.77
CA ASP A 64 15.79 7.58 4.48
C ASP A 64 15.60 6.46 5.51
N GLU A 65 14.38 6.32 6.02
CA GLU A 65 14.00 5.27 6.96
C GLU A 65 13.62 3.93 6.33
N GLY A 66 13.57 3.81 5.01
CA GLY A 66 13.31 2.55 4.34
C GLY A 66 12.96 2.67 2.87
N TRP A 67 13.42 1.71 2.10
CA TRP A 67 13.12 1.56 0.68
C TRP A 67 12.22 0.35 0.43
N ARG A 68 11.03 0.54 -0.08
CA ARG A 68 9.98 -0.50 -0.10
C ARG A 68 9.54 -0.94 -1.48
N ILE A 69 10.35 -0.65 -2.51
CA ILE A 69 10.04 -1.07 -3.87
C ILE A 69 11.28 -1.58 -4.59
N GLU A 70 11.14 -2.70 -5.28
CA GLU A 70 12.19 -3.27 -6.13
C GLU A 70 12.45 -2.40 -7.35
N ILE A 71 13.74 -2.03 -7.55
CA ILE A 71 14.22 -1.35 -8.76
C ILE A 71 15.20 -2.28 -9.47
N PRO A 72 14.90 -2.70 -10.70
CA PRO A 72 15.82 -3.55 -11.48
C PRO A 72 17.18 -2.88 -11.65
N GLY A 73 18.24 -3.65 -11.36
CA GLY A 73 19.62 -3.16 -11.44
C GLY A 73 20.16 -2.48 -10.19
N LEU A 74 19.33 -2.29 -9.16
CA LEU A 74 19.73 -1.67 -7.89
C LEU A 74 19.32 -2.56 -6.71
N PRO A 75 19.91 -3.76 -6.57
CA PRO A 75 19.50 -4.72 -5.55
C PRO A 75 19.74 -4.22 -4.11
N GLU A 76 20.72 -3.35 -3.89
CA GLU A 76 21.06 -2.81 -2.57
C GLU A 76 19.88 -2.03 -1.95
N LEU A 77 19.05 -1.41 -2.76
CA LEU A 77 17.87 -0.69 -2.29
C LEU A 77 16.90 -1.60 -1.52
N THR A 78 16.86 -2.89 -1.86
CA THR A 78 15.99 -3.85 -1.18
C THR A 78 16.73 -4.81 -0.27
N THR A 79 17.99 -5.16 -0.56
CA THR A 79 18.78 -6.06 0.31
C THR A 79 19.24 -5.35 1.59
N VAL A 80 19.54 -4.07 1.52
CA VAL A 80 19.92 -3.22 2.66
C VAL A 80 18.77 -2.30 3.05
N GLY A 81 18.29 -1.46 2.12
CA GLY A 81 17.33 -0.39 2.39
C GLY A 81 15.94 -0.87 2.84
N ALA A 82 15.56 -2.12 2.59
CA ALA A 82 14.30 -2.70 3.05
C ALA A 82 14.40 -3.40 4.41
N ASN A 83 15.59 -3.47 5.00
CA ASN A 83 15.85 -4.18 6.25
C ASN A 83 16.32 -3.20 7.33
N ARG A 84 15.79 -3.37 8.54
CA ARG A 84 16.20 -2.60 9.72
C ARG A 84 16.61 -3.53 10.83
N GLY A 85 17.57 -3.10 11.62
CA GLY A 85 18.03 -3.84 12.77
C GLY A 85 19.32 -3.22 13.32
N TYR A 86 19.87 -3.83 14.35
CA TYR A 86 21.13 -3.36 14.89
C TYR A 86 22.26 -3.50 13.85
N THR A 87 22.94 -2.40 13.59
CA THR A 87 24.07 -2.31 12.67
C THR A 87 25.04 -1.25 13.16
N VAL A 88 26.34 -1.39 12.83
CA VAL A 88 27.37 -0.44 13.22
C VAL A 88 27.64 0.59 12.11
N ASN A 89 27.42 0.21 10.87
CA ASN A 89 27.89 1.00 9.72
C ASN A 89 26.88 1.02 8.56
N GLU A 90 25.68 0.52 8.76
CA GLU A 90 24.56 0.49 7.79
C GLU A 90 24.89 -0.18 6.43
N ARG A 91 25.90 -1.06 6.40
CA ARG A 91 26.28 -1.74 5.16
C ARG A 91 25.39 -2.95 4.84
N ASP A 92 24.75 -3.53 5.86
CA ASP A 92 23.91 -4.73 5.76
C ASP A 92 22.43 -4.43 5.99
N LYS A 93 22.12 -3.38 6.71
CA LYS A 93 20.76 -2.92 7.03
C LYS A 93 20.78 -1.50 7.58
N LEU A 94 19.63 -0.86 7.58
CA LEU A 94 19.42 0.45 8.22
C LEU A 94 19.33 0.31 9.74
N ILE A 95 19.60 1.37 10.46
CA ILE A 95 19.46 1.44 11.93
C ILE A 95 18.03 1.10 12.36
N PRO A 96 17.81 0.59 13.58
CA PRO A 96 16.50 0.33 14.10
C PRO A 96 15.63 1.58 14.15
N ALA A 97 14.35 1.42 13.82
CA ALA A 97 13.34 2.44 13.99
C ALA A 97 12.11 1.87 14.69
N TYR A 98 11.12 2.73 14.92
CA TYR A 98 9.89 2.33 15.58
C TYR A 98 9.27 1.08 14.96
N GLY A 99 9.06 0.05 15.77
CA GLY A 99 8.46 -1.22 15.35
C GLY A 99 9.40 -2.25 14.73
N SER A 100 10.68 -1.91 14.43
CA SER A 100 11.60 -2.87 13.80
C SER A 100 12.31 -3.80 14.81
N GLY A 101 12.44 -3.37 16.06
CA GLY A 101 13.24 -4.09 17.06
C GLY A 101 14.75 -4.11 16.75
N ALA A 102 15.54 -4.56 17.73
CA ALA A 102 17.00 -4.58 17.60
C ALA A 102 17.51 -5.61 16.55
N HIS A 103 16.78 -6.69 16.34
CA HIS A 103 17.21 -7.80 15.48
C HIS A 103 16.50 -7.86 14.13
N GLY A 104 15.76 -6.81 13.78
CA GLY A 104 14.99 -6.81 12.53
C GLY A 104 13.92 -7.89 12.56
N THR A 105 12.92 -7.76 13.41
CA THR A 105 11.76 -8.67 13.41
C THR A 105 11.08 -8.61 12.03
N LYS A 106 10.36 -9.67 11.66
CA LYS A 106 9.64 -9.77 10.38
C LYS A 106 8.61 -8.64 10.17
N ASN A 107 8.21 -7.98 11.25
CA ASN A 107 7.28 -6.86 11.21
C ASN A 107 8.04 -5.56 10.90
N GLY A 108 7.64 -4.89 9.85
CA GLY A 108 8.21 -3.61 9.44
C GLY A 108 9.37 -3.71 8.43
N ASN A 109 9.90 -4.91 8.16
CA ASN A 109 10.89 -5.18 7.12
C ASN A 109 10.23 -5.79 5.88
N GLY A 110 10.78 -5.50 4.71
CA GLY A 110 10.29 -6.01 3.44
C GLY A 110 10.11 -4.93 2.39
N TYR A 111 9.75 -5.37 1.20
CA TYR A 111 9.52 -4.50 0.05
C TYR A 111 8.48 -5.13 -0.88
N LEU A 112 7.94 -4.32 -1.76
CA LEU A 112 7.07 -4.76 -2.85
C LEU A 112 7.94 -5.12 -4.06
N SER A 113 7.78 -6.32 -4.59
CA SER A 113 8.36 -6.63 -5.90
C SER A 113 7.71 -5.77 -7.00
N LYS A 114 8.38 -5.62 -8.12
CA LYS A 114 7.81 -4.99 -9.32
C LYS A 114 6.46 -5.62 -9.72
N LYS A 115 6.32 -6.94 -9.53
CA LYS A 115 5.09 -7.67 -9.77
C LYS A 115 4.00 -7.25 -8.79
N ASP A 116 4.30 -7.22 -7.49
CA ASP A 116 3.33 -6.83 -6.45
C ASP A 116 2.83 -5.41 -6.68
N PHE A 117 3.72 -4.48 -7.01
CA PHE A 117 3.34 -3.11 -7.30
C PHE A 117 2.42 -2.99 -8.50
N LYS A 118 2.72 -3.73 -9.59
CA LYS A 118 1.81 -3.79 -10.75
C LYS A 118 0.43 -4.33 -10.40
N GLU A 119 0.36 -5.37 -9.57
CA GLU A 119 -0.90 -5.95 -9.13
C GLU A 119 -1.72 -4.94 -8.30
N ILE A 120 -1.06 -4.17 -7.42
CA ILE A 120 -1.68 -3.08 -6.68
C ILE A 120 -2.25 -2.01 -7.63
N LEU A 121 -1.47 -1.59 -8.64
CA LEU A 121 -1.93 -0.59 -9.62
C LEU A 121 -3.16 -1.07 -10.41
N VAL A 122 -3.15 -2.31 -10.88
CA VAL A 122 -4.27 -2.90 -11.60
C VAL A 122 -5.51 -2.98 -10.71
N TYR A 123 -5.32 -3.43 -9.45
CA TYR A 123 -6.42 -3.53 -8.50
C TYR A 123 -7.03 -2.17 -8.18
N ALA A 124 -6.21 -1.17 -7.88
CA ALA A 124 -6.65 0.20 -7.61
C ALA A 124 -7.41 0.80 -8.80
N ASN A 125 -6.88 0.61 -10.02
CA ASN A 125 -7.53 1.07 -11.24
C ASN A 125 -8.92 0.46 -11.44
N ASN A 126 -9.10 -0.83 -11.13
CA ASN A 126 -10.40 -1.50 -11.20
C ASN A 126 -11.42 -0.97 -10.16
N LEU A 127 -10.93 -0.32 -9.10
CA LEU A 127 -11.74 0.36 -8.09
C LEU A 127 -11.96 1.85 -8.41
N GLY A 128 -11.40 2.37 -9.51
CA GLY A 128 -11.43 3.79 -9.87
C GLY A 128 -10.52 4.66 -8.99
N ILE A 129 -9.49 4.07 -8.38
CA ILE A 129 -8.53 4.76 -7.51
C ILE A 129 -7.20 4.94 -8.25
N LYS A 130 -6.74 6.19 -8.33
CA LYS A 130 -5.43 6.54 -8.88
C LYS A 130 -4.38 6.44 -7.78
N VAL A 131 -3.35 5.63 -8.01
CA VAL A 131 -2.19 5.52 -7.12
C VAL A 131 -1.15 6.58 -7.48
N ILE A 132 -0.63 7.26 -6.46
CA ILE A 132 0.48 8.21 -6.52
C ILE A 132 1.61 7.57 -5.72
N PRO A 133 2.73 7.16 -6.34
CA PRO A 133 3.88 6.60 -5.65
C PRO A 133 4.72 7.68 -5.00
#